data_afc92b47790f2919447c9c70cb150399
#
_entry.id   afc92b47790f2919447c9c70cb150399
#
_cell.length_a   1.000
_cell.length_b   1.000
_cell.length_c   1.000
_cell.angle_alpha   90.00
_cell.angle_beta   90.00
_cell.angle_gamma   90.00
#
_symmetry.space_group_name_H-M   'P 1'
#
loop_
_entity.id
_entity.type
_entity.pdbx_description
1 polymer ?
#
loop_
_entity_poly.entity_id
_entity_poly.type
_entity_poly.pdbx_seq_one_letter_code
_entity_poly.pdbx_strand_id
1 'polypeptide(L)'
;MTTDQEKSIKILKRLASLDDSNPQIARVVSQAKGELKKREALGKPLDMKFTAMDGSEVDISKMKGKVVLIDFWATWCGPCIREIPSVKKTYEEMNAKGFEIIGISLDSDKGKLKDFIAKNDMPWPQFFDGKGRKTSLAQEHGISSIPAMWLVDKEGNLVDQNARTDLEEKVKKYLAL
;
A
#
# COMPACT_ATOMS: atom_id res chain seq x y z
N MET A 1 19.42 9.76 -4.16
CA MET A 1 18.30 10.53 -4.79
C MET A 1 18.81 11.20 -6.06
N THR A 2 18.04 11.19 -7.12
CA THR A 2 18.40 11.94 -8.35
C THR A 2 18.08 13.42 -8.17
N THR A 3 18.78 14.29 -8.91
CA THR A 3 18.57 15.77 -8.89
C THR A 3 17.10 16.13 -9.13
N ASP A 4 16.36 15.35 -9.92
CA ASP A 4 14.95 15.57 -10.22
C ASP A 4 14.04 15.19 -9.04
N GLN A 5 14.39 14.18 -8.27
CA GLN A 5 13.67 13.83 -7.04
C GLN A 5 13.79 14.92 -5.98
N GLU A 6 14.98 15.51 -5.81
CA GLU A 6 15.20 16.59 -4.86
C GLU A 6 14.42 17.86 -5.22
N LYS A 7 14.44 18.23 -6.52
CA LYS A 7 13.63 19.34 -7.03
C LYS A 7 12.15 19.14 -6.80
N SER A 8 11.66 17.93 -7.06
CA SER A 8 10.26 17.54 -6.89
C SER A 8 9.83 17.62 -5.42
N ILE A 9 10.66 17.13 -4.49
CA ILE A 9 10.41 17.23 -3.04
C ILE A 9 10.37 18.68 -2.59
N LYS A 10 11.27 19.53 -3.10
CA LYS A 10 11.29 20.97 -2.80
C LYS A 10 10.01 21.68 -3.23
N ILE A 11 9.50 21.34 -4.42
CA ILE A 11 8.22 21.90 -4.93
C ILE A 11 7.06 21.44 -4.04
N LEU A 12 6.99 20.15 -3.72
CA LEU A 12 5.94 19.60 -2.86
C LEU A 12 5.96 20.24 -1.46
N LYS A 13 7.13 20.46 -0.86
CA LYS A 13 7.26 21.16 0.43
C LYS A 13 6.70 22.56 0.35
N ARG A 14 6.98 23.30 -0.73
CA ARG A 14 6.46 24.65 -0.94
C ARG A 14 4.93 24.65 -1.11
N LEU A 15 4.38 23.70 -1.87
CA LEU A 15 2.93 23.55 -2.02
C LEU A 15 2.25 23.16 -0.70
N ALA A 16 2.87 22.26 0.07
CA ALA A 16 2.36 21.80 1.36
C ALA A 16 2.37 22.89 2.45
N SER A 17 3.14 23.97 2.27
CA SER A 17 3.23 25.11 3.20
C SER A 17 2.35 26.31 2.81
N LEU A 18 1.55 26.22 1.76
CA LEU A 18 0.63 27.29 1.40
C LEU A 18 -0.49 27.43 2.45
N ASP A 19 -1.02 28.65 2.57
CA ASP A 19 -2.22 28.91 3.37
C ASP A 19 -3.41 28.14 2.76
N ASP A 20 -4.05 27.29 3.56
CA ASP A 20 -5.15 26.42 3.15
C ASP A 20 -6.54 26.91 3.60
N SER A 21 -6.66 28.19 3.97
CA SER A 21 -7.93 28.84 4.30
C SER A 21 -8.95 28.83 3.15
N ASN A 22 -8.45 28.83 1.90
CA ASN A 22 -9.29 28.69 0.72
C ASN A 22 -9.52 27.20 0.37
N PRO A 23 -10.78 26.72 0.20
CA PRO A 23 -11.09 25.32 -0.08
C PRO A 23 -10.39 24.72 -1.31
N GLN A 24 -10.14 25.52 -2.35
CA GLN A 24 -9.42 25.06 -3.55
C GLN A 24 -7.92 24.86 -3.25
N ILE A 25 -7.33 25.80 -2.50
CA ILE A 25 -5.94 25.71 -2.06
C ILE A 25 -5.78 24.57 -1.07
N ALA A 26 -6.70 24.42 -0.11
CA ALA A 26 -6.70 23.29 0.85
C ALA A 26 -6.60 21.92 0.16
N ARG A 27 -7.28 21.76 -0.98
CA ARG A 27 -7.20 20.53 -1.78
C ARG A 27 -5.80 20.29 -2.34
N VAL A 28 -5.18 21.31 -2.91
CA VAL A 28 -3.80 21.26 -3.45
C VAL A 28 -2.79 20.97 -2.33
N VAL A 29 -2.93 21.67 -1.20
CA VAL A 29 -2.08 21.46 -0.02
C VAL A 29 -2.19 20.03 0.50
N SER A 30 -3.41 19.51 0.63
CA SER A 30 -3.64 18.13 1.07
C SER A 30 -3.02 17.10 0.12
N GLN A 31 -3.16 17.29 -1.19
CA GLN A 31 -2.54 16.43 -2.19
C GLN A 31 -1.01 16.50 -2.13
N ALA A 32 -0.45 17.70 -2.00
CA ALA A 32 0.99 17.89 -1.89
C ALA A 32 1.56 17.26 -0.62
N LYS A 33 0.88 17.39 0.52
CA LYS A 33 1.25 16.73 1.79
C LYS A 33 1.25 15.20 1.64
N GLY A 34 0.21 14.62 1.01
CA GLY A 34 0.13 13.18 0.76
C GLY A 34 1.25 12.68 -0.15
N GLU A 35 1.51 13.37 -1.26
CA GLU A 35 2.57 13.00 -2.19
C GLU A 35 3.97 13.15 -1.59
N LEU A 36 4.18 14.22 -0.81
CA LEU A 36 5.42 14.41 -0.07
C LEU A 36 5.69 13.28 0.91
N LYS A 37 4.68 12.89 1.69
CA LYS A 37 4.76 11.78 2.66
C LYS A 37 5.14 10.47 1.96
N LYS A 38 4.52 10.15 0.83
CA LYS A 38 4.87 8.97 0.02
C LYS A 38 6.35 9.00 -0.42
N ARG A 39 6.79 10.12 -0.98
CA ARG A 39 8.19 10.24 -1.46
C ARG A 39 9.22 10.17 -0.34
N GLU A 40 8.91 10.75 0.82
CA GLU A 40 9.79 10.72 1.99
C GLU A 40 9.82 9.33 2.68
N ALA A 41 8.81 8.50 2.46
CA ALA A 41 8.76 7.13 2.98
C ALA A 41 9.63 6.14 2.18
N LEU A 42 9.88 6.43 0.89
CA LEU A 42 10.67 5.53 0.03
C LEU A 42 12.11 5.37 0.54
N GLY A 43 12.55 4.13 0.67
CA GLY A 43 13.88 3.77 1.20
C GLY A 43 13.97 3.83 2.73
N LYS A 44 12.87 4.02 3.44
CA LYS A 44 12.85 4.08 4.91
C LYS A 44 12.02 2.93 5.49
N PRO A 45 12.26 2.57 6.77
CA PRO A 45 11.40 1.64 7.49
C PRO A 45 9.94 2.09 7.45
N LEU A 46 9.06 1.15 7.10
CA LEU A 46 7.63 1.39 7.08
C LEU A 46 7.02 1.03 8.43
N ASP A 47 6.46 2.02 9.12
CA ASP A 47 5.69 1.78 10.35
C ASP A 47 4.21 1.61 9.97
N MET A 48 3.73 0.36 10.04
CA MET A 48 2.34 0.02 9.80
C MET A 48 1.93 -1.12 10.73
N LYS A 49 0.89 -0.86 11.54
CA LYS A 49 0.33 -1.81 12.50
C LYS A 49 -1.18 -1.76 12.48
N PHE A 50 -1.82 -2.91 12.55
CA PHE A 50 -3.28 -3.00 12.67
C PHE A 50 -3.72 -4.40 13.06
N THR A 51 -4.98 -4.50 13.52
CA THR A 51 -5.67 -5.78 13.69
C THR A 51 -6.40 -6.11 12.38
N ALA A 52 -6.12 -7.24 11.78
CA ALA A 52 -6.76 -7.71 10.56
C ALA A 52 -8.21 -8.20 10.82
N MET A 53 -8.98 -8.39 9.74
CA MET A 53 -10.38 -8.83 9.82
C MET A 53 -10.58 -10.19 10.50
N ASP A 54 -9.58 -11.06 10.47
CA ASP A 54 -9.55 -12.37 11.11
C ASP A 54 -9.10 -12.32 12.58
N GLY A 55 -8.75 -11.12 13.08
CA GLY A 55 -8.27 -10.88 14.44
C GLY A 55 -6.76 -11.01 14.61
N SER A 56 -6.02 -11.34 13.57
CA SER A 56 -4.55 -11.38 13.63
C SER A 56 -3.95 -9.97 13.73
N GLU A 57 -2.87 -9.85 14.52
CA GLU A 57 -2.11 -8.61 14.63
C GLU A 57 -1.05 -8.55 13.53
N VAL A 58 -1.13 -7.52 12.70
CA VAL A 58 -0.17 -7.21 11.66
C VAL A 58 0.74 -6.08 12.12
N ASP A 59 2.05 -6.32 12.09
CA ASP A 59 3.09 -5.34 12.44
C ASP A 59 4.28 -5.53 11.48
N ILE A 60 4.46 -4.61 10.55
CA ILE A 60 5.53 -4.68 9.54
C ILE A 60 6.91 -4.77 10.20
N SER A 61 7.12 -4.11 11.34
CA SER A 61 8.40 -4.15 12.05
C SER A 61 8.79 -5.54 12.55
N LYS A 62 7.79 -6.43 12.72
CA LYS A 62 7.97 -7.83 13.12
C LYS A 62 8.08 -8.81 11.95
N MET A 63 7.93 -8.32 10.72
CA MET A 63 7.98 -9.13 9.51
C MET A 63 9.35 -9.12 8.84
N LYS A 64 10.40 -8.71 9.58
CA LYS A 64 11.79 -8.74 9.08
C LYS A 64 12.18 -10.13 8.60
N GLY A 65 12.95 -10.19 7.52
CA GLY A 65 13.30 -11.41 6.82
C GLY A 65 12.31 -11.79 5.72
N LYS A 66 11.14 -11.13 5.66
CA LYS A 66 10.13 -11.31 4.59
C LYS A 66 10.12 -10.12 3.64
N VAL A 67 9.82 -10.37 2.38
CA VAL A 67 9.41 -9.35 1.42
C VAL A 67 7.89 -9.23 1.51
N VAL A 68 7.36 -8.03 1.73
CA VAL A 68 5.93 -7.83 1.98
C VAL A 68 5.32 -6.93 0.91
N LEU A 69 4.26 -7.42 0.25
CA LEU A 69 3.40 -6.61 -0.60
C LEU A 69 2.28 -6.00 0.25
N ILE A 70 2.11 -4.68 0.17
CA ILE A 70 0.96 -3.99 0.73
C ILE A 70 0.08 -3.56 -0.43
N ASP A 71 -1.10 -4.17 -0.52
CA ASP A 71 -2.06 -3.95 -1.60
C ASP A 71 -3.25 -3.12 -1.11
N PHE A 72 -3.35 -1.88 -1.57
CA PHE A 72 -4.51 -1.01 -1.35
C PHE A 72 -5.52 -1.23 -2.48
N TRP A 73 -6.65 -1.82 -2.14
CA TRP A 73 -7.63 -2.30 -3.10
C TRP A 73 -9.08 -2.16 -2.63
N ALA A 74 -10.04 -2.57 -3.44
CA ALA A 74 -11.44 -2.70 -3.04
C ALA A 74 -12.22 -3.62 -3.98
N THR A 75 -13.32 -4.19 -3.51
CA THR A 75 -14.20 -5.07 -4.31
C THR A 75 -14.90 -4.36 -5.47
N TRP A 76 -15.05 -3.04 -5.40
CA TRP A 76 -15.59 -2.20 -6.47
C TRP A 76 -14.51 -1.66 -7.43
N CYS A 77 -13.24 -1.94 -7.18
CA CYS A 77 -12.12 -1.48 -8.02
C CYS A 77 -11.85 -2.48 -9.16
N GLY A 78 -12.45 -2.29 -10.31
CA GLY A 78 -12.28 -3.18 -11.45
C GLY A 78 -10.82 -3.45 -11.86
N PRO A 79 -9.92 -2.44 -11.94
CA PRO A 79 -8.50 -2.69 -12.16
C PRO A 79 -7.85 -3.56 -11.07
N CYS A 80 -8.19 -3.35 -9.78
CA CYS A 80 -7.65 -4.16 -8.68
C CYS A 80 -8.04 -5.64 -8.83
N ILE A 81 -9.33 -5.89 -9.16
CA ILE A 81 -9.86 -7.25 -9.32
C ILE A 81 -9.13 -8.00 -10.44
N ARG A 82 -8.81 -7.31 -11.55
CA ARG A 82 -8.09 -7.94 -12.66
C ARG A 82 -6.67 -8.38 -12.31
N GLU A 83 -6.08 -7.83 -11.27
CA GLU A 83 -4.71 -8.15 -10.82
C GLU A 83 -4.67 -9.31 -9.82
N ILE A 84 -5.78 -9.59 -9.14
CA ILE A 84 -5.85 -10.65 -8.11
C ILE A 84 -5.29 -11.99 -8.60
N PRO A 85 -5.63 -12.51 -9.80
CA PRO A 85 -5.07 -13.78 -10.26
C PRO A 85 -3.53 -13.79 -10.35
N SER A 86 -2.94 -12.70 -10.82
CA SER A 86 -1.48 -12.56 -10.91
C SER A 86 -0.82 -12.42 -9.53
N VAL A 87 -1.43 -11.63 -8.65
CA VAL A 87 -0.98 -11.45 -7.26
C VAL A 87 -1.04 -12.78 -6.52
N LYS A 88 -2.14 -13.53 -6.66
CA LYS A 88 -2.33 -14.85 -6.05
C LYS A 88 -1.28 -15.85 -6.54
N LYS A 89 -1.05 -15.91 -7.85
CA LYS A 89 -0.01 -16.76 -8.43
C LYS A 89 1.36 -16.46 -7.82
N THR A 90 1.75 -15.18 -7.76
CA THR A 90 3.02 -14.77 -7.15
C THR A 90 3.09 -15.17 -5.67
N TYR A 91 2.00 -15.05 -4.94
CA TYR A 91 1.92 -15.48 -3.55
C TYR A 91 2.14 -16.98 -3.41
N GLU A 92 1.41 -17.81 -4.16
CA GLU A 92 1.52 -19.27 -4.13
C GLU A 92 2.94 -19.77 -4.43
N GLU A 93 3.64 -19.13 -5.39
CA GLU A 93 5.00 -19.50 -5.79
C GLU A 93 6.10 -19.03 -4.82
N MET A 94 5.86 -17.92 -4.09
CA MET A 94 6.89 -17.21 -3.34
C MET A 94 6.66 -17.16 -1.82
N ASN A 95 5.46 -17.48 -1.32
CA ASN A 95 5.17 -17.38 0.12
C ASN A 95 6.11 -18.25 0.96
N ALA A 96 6.31 -19.53 0.56
CA ALA A 96 7.24 -20.43 1.24
C ALA A 96 8.70 -19.96 1.21
N LYS A 97 9.04 -19.01 0.31
CA LYS A 97 10.37 -18.42 0.16
C LYS A 97 10.53 -17.10 0.92
N GLY A 98 9.50 -16.70 1.68
CA GLY A 98 9.52 -15.49 2.49
C GLY A 98 8.81 -14.28 1.87
N PHE A 99 7.91 -14.49 0.91
CA PHE A 99 7.01 -13.45 0.42
C PHE A 99 5.71 -13.44 1.19
N GLU A 100 5.21 -12.28 1.55
CA GLU A 100 3.93 -12.10 2.25
C GLU A 100 3.10 -11.00 1.60
N ILE A 101 1.79 -11.05 1.78
CA ILE A 101 0.87 -10.02 1.30
C ILE A 101 0.03 -9.50 2.47
N ILE A 102 -0.27 -8.21 2.45
CA ILE A 102 -1.20 -7.53 3.34
C ILE A 102 -2.16 -6.75 2.46
N GLY A 103 -3.46 -7.02 2.57
CA GLY A 103 -4.49 -6.25 1.90
C GLY A 103 -5.01 -5.12 2.77
N ILE A 104 -5.13 -3.93 2.21
CA ILE A 104 -5.77 -2.77 2.84
C ILE A 104 -7.03 -2.45 2.03
N SER A 105 -8.18 -2.87 2.54
CA SER A 105 -9.44 -2.67 1.83
C SER A 105 -10.01 -1.26 2.00
N LEU A 106 -10.39 -0.65 0.88
CA LEU A 106 -11.13 0.61 0.81
C LEU A 106 -12.65 0.36 0.60
N ASP A 107 -13.14 -0.78 1.08
CA ASP A 107 -14.57 -1.07 1.09
C ASP A 107 -15.28 -0.42 2.29
N SER A 108 -16.60 -0.24 2.17
CA SER A 108 -17.48 0.19 3.27
C SER A 108 -18.42 -0.92 3.75
N ASP A 109 -18.50 -2.03 3.03
CA ASP A 109 -19.39 -3.17 3.32
C ASP A 109 -18.55 -4.40 3.69
N LYS A 110 -18.57 -4.75 4.98
CA LYS A 110 -17.81 -5.90 5.52
C LYS A 110 -18.29 -7.24 4.96
N GLY A 111 -19.59 -7.37 4.71
CA GLY A 111 -20.18 -8.61 4.20
C GLY A 111 -19.69 -8.88 2.77
N LYS A 112 -19.85 -7.90 1.88
CA LYS A 112 -19.36 -8.00 0.48
C LYS A 112 -17.87 -8.27 0.43
N LEU A 113 -17.08 -7.62 1.28
CA LEU A 113 -15.63 -7.84 1.33
C LEU A 113 -15.31 -9.28 1.74
N LYS A 114 -15.95 -9.80 2.81
CA LYS A 114 -15.76 -11.19 3.26
C LYS A 114 -16.10 -12.21 2.18
N ASP A 115 -17.25 -12.04 1.55
CA ASP A 115 -17.70 -12.94 0.49
C ASP A 115 -16.75 -12.92 -0.71
N PHE A 116 -16.24 -11.74 -1.05
CA PHE A 116 -15.27 -11.58 -2.14
C PHE A 116 -13.93 -12.27 -1.82
N ILE A 117 -13.38 -12.05 -0.62
CA ILE A 117 -12.14 -12.69 -0.16
C ILE A 117 -12.27 -14.22 -0.20
N ALA A 118 -13.37 -14.77 0.33
CA ALA A 118 -13.63 -16.19 0.34
C ALA A 118 -13.78 -16.76 -1.07
N LYS A 119 -14.54 -16.08 -1.95
CA LYS A 119 -14.77 -16.52 -3.34
C LYS A 119 -13.49 -16.55 -4.17
N ASN A 120 -12.52 -15.69 -3.88
CA ASN A 120 -11.28 -15.56 -4.65
C ASN A 120 -10.08 -16.24 -3.95
N ASP A 121 -10.32 -16.96 -2.84
CA ASP A 121 -9.28 -17.61 -2.03
C ASP A 121 -8.09 -16.69 -1.76
N MET A 122 -8.33 -15.56 -1.10
CA MET A 122 -7.30 -14.60 -0.72
C MET A 122 -6.85 -14.88 0.72
N PRO A 123 -5.78 -15.67 0.95
CA PRO A 123 -5.45 -16.19 2.27
C PRO A 123 -4.70 -15.20 3.18
N TRP A 124 -4.24 -14.09 2.62
CA TRP A 124 -3.46 -13.09 3.37
C TRP A 124 -4.34 -12.15 4.20
N PRO A 125 -3.80 -11.60 5.31
CA PRO A 125 -4.54 -10.73 6.21
C PRO A 125 -5.06 -9.48 5.50
N GLN A 126 -6.27 -9.06 5.89
CA GLN A 126 -6.95 -7.90 5.33
C GLN A 126 -7.27 -6.89 6.42
N PHE A 127 -6.89 -5.63 6.20
CA PHE A 127 -7.39 -4.51 7.00
C PHE A 127 -8.73 -4.01 6.47
N PHE A 128 -9.63 -3.68 7.39
CA PHE A 128 -10.92 -3.09 7.07
C PHE A 128 -11.41 -2.22 8.23
N ASP A 129 -11.71 -0.95 7.99
CA ASP A 129 -12.29 -0.04 8.99
C ASP A 129 -13.69 0.49 8.60
N GLY A 130 -14.23 0.07 7.46
CA GLY A 130 -15.55 0.45 6.97
C GLY A 130 -15.66 1.89 6.45
N LYS A 131 -14.55 2.63 6.38
CA LYS A 131 -14.56 4.05 5.97
C LYS A 131 -14.43 4.26 4.47
N GLY A 132 -14.41 3.20 3.69
CA GLY A 132 -14.31 3.25 2.24
C GLY A 132 -13.05 4.01 1.78
N ARG A 133 -13.21 4.95 0.87
CA ARG A 133 -12.09 5.80 0.38
C ARG A 133 -11.40 6.63 1.47
N LYS A 134 -12.01 6.74 2.66
CA LYS A 134 -11.44 7.45 3.83
C LYS A 134 -10.81 6.49 4.84
N THR A 135 -10.50 5.27 4.43
CA THR A 135 -9.80 4.29 5.25
C THR A 135 -8.55 4.90 5.90
N SER A 136 -8.38 4.66 7.21
CA SER A 136 -7.38 5.34 8.03
C SER A 136 -5.95 5.12 7.52
N LEU A 137 -5.60 3.87 7.19
CA LEU A 137 -4.27 3.55 6.69
C LEU A 137 -3.99 4.16 5.31
N ALA A 138 -5.01 4.23 4.42
CA ALA A 138 -4.83 4.89 3.13
C ALA A 138 -4.57 6.41 3.30
N GLN A 139 -5.31 7.07 4.19
CA GLN A 139 -5.10 8.49 4.50
C GLN A 139 -3.74 8.72 5.17
N GLU A 140 -3.40 7.88 6.14
CA GLU A 140 -2.13 7.97 6.86
C GLU A 140 -0.94 7.88 5.91
N HIS A 141 -0.99 6.99 4.92
CA HIS A 141 0.09 6.78 3.96
C HIS A 141 -0.06 7.56 2.65
N GLY A 142 -1.01 8.50 2.57
CA GLY A 142 -1.20 9.39 1.42
C GLY A 142 -1.69 8.69 0.16
N ILE A 143 -2.42 7.58 0.30
CA ILE A 143 -3.02 6.85 -0.82
C ILE A 143 -4.28 7.59 -1.28
N SER A 144 -4.21 8.18 -2.46
CA SER A 144 -5.31 8.96 -3.06
C SER A 144 -6.08 8.19 -4.13
N SER A 145 -5.51 7.12 -4.66
CA SER A 145 -6.12 6.28 -5.70
C SER A 145 -5.70 4.82 -5.55
N ILE A 146 -6.56 3.92 -6.02
CA ILE A 146 -6.31 2.48 -6.10
C ILE A 146 -6.52 1.98 -7.55
N PRO A 147 -5.82 0.89 -7.97
CA PRO A 147 -4.90 0.07 -7.18
C PRO A 147 -3.61 0.81 -6.82
N ALA A 148 -3.09 0.56 -5.61
CA ALA A 148 -1.76 0.99 -5.20
C ALA A 148 -1.07 -0.17 -4.49
N MET A 149 0.09 -0.56 -4.99
CA MET A 149 0.85 -1.70 -4.48
C MET A 149 2.24 -1.23 -4.07
N TRP A 150 2.55 -1.43 -2.80
CA TRP A 150 3.83 -1.09 -2.19
C TRP A 150 4.61 -2.34 -1.83
N LEU A 151 5.92 -2.33 -2.04
CA LEU A 151 6.79 -3.45 -1.69
C LEU A 151 7.75 -3.02 -0.58
N VAL A 152 7.84 -3.87 0.43
CA VAL A 152 8.73 -3.73 1.59
C VAL A 152 9.77 -4.84 1.51
N ASP A 153 11.04 -4.50 1.72
CA ASP A 153 12.15 -5.46 1.70
C ASP A 153 12.28 -6.26 3.03
N LYS A 154 13.26 -7.15 3.07
CA LYS A 154 13.53 -8.00 4.24
C LYS A 154 13.98 -7.21 5.48
N GLU A 155 14.48 -6.02 5.31
CA GLU A 155 14.90 -5.10 6.37
C GLU A 155 13.71 -4.30 6.93
N GLY A 156 12.57 -4.32 6.24
CA GLY A 156 11.35 -3.58 6.59
C GLY A 156 11.28 -2.20 5.95
N ASN A 157 12.10 -1.90 4.94
CA ASN A 157 12.07 -0.62 4.24
C ASN A 157 11.09 -0.66 3.06
N LEU A 158 10.38 0.44 2.84
CA LEU A 158 9.55 0.64 1.67
C LEU A 158 10.44 0.86 0.44
N VAL A 159 10.51 -0.10 -0.47
CA VAL A 159 11.45 -0.08 -1.61
C VAL A 159 10.79 0.18 -2.96
N ASP A 160 9.48 -0.02 -3.08
CA ASP A 160 8.73 0.27 -4.30
C ASP A 160 7.30 0.71 -3.94
N GLN A 161 6.82 1.78 -4.57
CA GLN A 161 5.47 2.31 -4.40
C GLN A 161 4.58 2.09 -5.64
N ASN A 162 5.11 1.39 -6.62
CA ASN A 162 4.42 0.98 -7.84
C ASN A 162 4.81 -0.45 -8.20
N ALA A 163 4.65 -1.38 -7.24
CA ALA A 163 5.02 -2.78 -7.39
C ALA A 163 4.11 -3.54 -8.35
N ARG A 164 3.06 -2.93 -8.82
CA ARG A 164 2.03 -3.44 -9.72
C ARG A 164 2.58 -4.00 -11.04
N THR A 165 3.51 -3.26 -11.65
CA THR A 165 4.20 -3.69 -12.86
C THR A 165 5.33 -4.64 -12.49
N ASP A 166 5.41 -5.80 -13.15
CA ASP A 166 6.48 -6.79 -12.96
C ASP A 166 6.62 -7.26 -11.49
N LEU A 167 5.48 -7.46 -10.80
CA LEU A 167 5.44 -7.83 -9.38
C LEU A 167 6.32 -9.06 -9.08
N GLU A 168 6.18 -10.12 -9.87
CA GLU A 168 6.91 -11.36 -9.67
C GLU A 168 8.43 -11.14 -9.73
N GLU A 169 8.92 -10.40 -10.73
CA GLU A 169 10.34 -10.09 -10.88
C GLU A 169 10.87 -9.21 -9.74
N LYS A 170 10.07 -8.25 -9.30
CA LYS A 170 10.42 -7.40 -8.15
C LYS A 170 10.50 -8.22 -6.86
N VAL A 171 9.55 -9.11 -6.63
CA VAL A 171 9.56 -10.01 -5.46
C VAL A 171 10.79 -10.90 -5.50
N LYS A 172 11.09 -11.55 -6.64
CA LYS A 172 12.31 -12.37 -6.81
C LYS A 172 13.57 -11.57 -6.50
N LYS A 173 13.68 -10.37 -7.04
CA LYS A 173 14.82 -9.46 -6.79
C LYS A 173 15.06 -9.23 -5.30
N TYR A 174 14.02 -8.90 -4.53
CA TYR A 174 14.16 -8.60 -3.10
C TYR A 174 14.24 -9.86 -2.22
N LEU A 175 13.76 -10.99 -2.72
CA LEU A 175 14.03 -12.31 -2.11
C LEU A 175 15.44 -12.80 -2.37
N ALA A 176 16.16 -12.23 -3.35
CA ALA A 176 17.46 -12.68 -3.85
C ALA A 176 17.41 -14.10 -4.44
N LEU A 177 16.42 -14.34 -5.32
CA LEU A 177 16.18 -15.60 -6.05
C LEU A 177 16.65 -15.50 -7.51
#